data_8beabe8d318687da626e84073372ae9e
#
_entry.id   8beabe8d318687da626e84073372ae9e
#
_cell.length_a   1.000
_cell.length_b   1.000
_cell.length_c   1.000
_cell.angle_alpha   90.00
_cell.angle_beta   90.00
_cell.angle_gamma   90.00
#
_symmetry.space_group_name_H-M   'P 1'
#
loop_
_entity.id
_entity.type
_entity.pdbx_description
1 polymer ?
#
loop_
_entity_poly.entity_id
_entity_poly.type
_entity_poly.pdbx_seq_one_letter_code
_entity_poly.pdbx_strand_id
1 'polypeptide(L)'
;MNPIMHHTLYDGRRVAFRYTHGAGPCLVFLPGYMSDMSGSKATALFAEAEARGRACLLLDYSGCGASDGDFADGMLSKWRDEVLALVASYASGPVLLVGSSMGGWLMLLVAEHLRHRLAGMIGIAAAPDFTRWGYTDEQRARLAAGETIFEPNPYGPEPTPTHPGFFADAECHLRLGQMIDLTCPVRLIHGRDDADVPYEISLRLKAALRSDDVQVTLVKDGDHRLSRDSDIALLKALVAEFYG
;
A
#
# COMPACT_ATOMS: atom_id res chain seq x y z
N MET A 1 4.64 -10.46 -18.91
CA MET A 1 4.24 -10.43 -17.48
C MET A 1 3.83 -11.84 -17.06
N ASN A 2 4.39 -12.36 -15.98
CA ASN A 2 4.10 -13.70 -15.48
C ASN A 2 2.59 -13.91 -15.21
N PRO A 3 2.05 -15.14 -15.32
CA PRO A 3 0.65 -15.42 -15.08
C PRO A 3 0.25 -15.09 -13.64
N ILE A 4 -1.05 -14.88 -13.40
CA ILE A 4 -1.61 -14.80 -12.06
C ILE A 4 -1.54 -16.18 -11.43
N MET A 5 -1.01 -16.25 -10.22
CA MET A 5 -0.95 -17.42 -9.35
C MET A 5 -1.87 -17.22 -8.15
N HIS A 6 -2.18 -18.28 -7.44
CA HIS A 6 -2.97 -18.21 -6.20
C HIS A 6 -2.23 -18.91 -5.08
N HIS A 7 -2.18 -18.25 -3.92
CA HIS A 7 -1.69 -18.81 -2.67
C HIS A 7 -2.87 -19.15 -1.78
N THR A 8 -2.96 -20.40 -1.33
CA THR A 8 -4.01 -20.82 -0.41
C THR A 8 -3.58 -20.54 1.02
N LEU A 9 -4.34 -19.69 1.71
CA LEU A 9 -4.14 -19.37 3.12
C LEU A 9 -4.61 -20.54 4.02
N TYR A 10 -4.24 -20.46 5.30
CA TYR A 10 -4.61 -21.49 6.30
C TYR A 10 -6.12 -21.71 6.45
N ASP A 11 -6.93 -20.67 6.17
CA ASP A 11 -8.40 -20.71 6.22
C ASP A 11 -9.06 -21.13 4.90
N GLY A 12 -8.26 -21.51 3.90
CA GLY A 12 -8.69 -22.01 2.60
C GLY A 12 -8.95 -20.93 1.54
N ARG A 13 -8.94 -19.63 1.90
CA ARG A 13 -9.05 -18.53 0.92
C ARG A 13 -7.83 -18.51 0.02
N ARG A 14 -8.03 -18.13 -1.25
CA ARG A 14 -6.96 -18.00 -2.24
C ARG A 14 -6.70 -16.53 -2.53
N VAL A 15 -5.47 -16.12 -2.30
CA VAL A 15 -4.98 -14.77 -2.61
C VAL A 15 -4.24 -14.81 -3.94
N ALA A 16 -4.65 -13.96 -4.88
CA ALA A 16 -4.03 -13.85 -6.20
C ALA A 16 -2.75 -13.01 -6.12
N PHE A 17 -1.74 -13.44 -6.85
CA PHE A 17 -0.46 -12.73 -6.87
C PHE A 17 0.29 -12.98 -8.19
N ARG A 18 1.29 -12.13 -8.46
CA ARG A 18 2.32 -12.33 -9.49
C ARG A 18 3.68 -12.27 -8.83
N TYR A 19 4.58 -13.13 -9.27
CA TYR A 19 5.93 -13.15 -8.72
C TYR A 19 6.95 -13.33 -9.84
N THR A 20 8.04 -12.57 -9.77
CA THR A 20 9.25 -12.81 -10.55
C THR A 20 10.44 -13.02 -9.62
N HIS A 21 11.23 -14.04 -9.96
CA HIS A 21 12.49 -14.31 -9.27
C HIS A 21 13.55 -13.31 -9.69
N GLY A 22 14.52 -13.04 -8.81
CA GLY A 22 15.63 -12.17 -9.16
C GLY A 22 16.55 -11.88 -7.98
N ALA A 23 17.55 -11.05 -8.23
CA ALA A 23 18.52 -10.61 -7.23
C ALA A 23 18.03 -9.37 -6.45
N GLY A 24 18.70 -9.09 -5.33
CA GLY A 24 18.44 -7.94 -4.46
C GLY A 24 17.22 -8.10 -3.57
N PRO A 25 16.76 -7.01 -2.93
CA PRO A 25 15.53 -7.02 -2.15
C PRO A 25 14.32 -7.38 -3.02
N CYS A 26 13.41 -8.20 -2.46
CA CYS A 26 12.13 -8.44 -3.13
C CYS A 26 11.25 -7.21 -2.99
N LEU A 27 10.90 -6.57 -4.13
CA LEU A 27 9.90 -5.50 -4.14
C LEU A 27 8.52 -6.12 -3.90
N VAL A 28 7.80 -5.62 -2.90
CA VAL A 28 6.41 -6.01 -2.61
C VAL A 28 5.53 -4.78 -2.78
N PHE A 29 4.64 -4.80 -3.77
CA PHE A 29 3.73 -3.69 -4.04
C PHE A 29 2.38 -3.90 -3.34
N LEU A 30 1.95 -2.90 -2.58
CA LEU A 30 0.72 -2.88 -1.81
C LEU A 30 -0.26 -1.88 -2.44
N PRO A 31 -1.33 -2.37 -3.12
CA PRO A 31 -2.33 -1.52 -3.77
C PRO A 31 -3.09 -0.63 -2.77
N GLY A 32 -3.76 0.40 -3.31
CA GLY A 32 -4.67 1.26 -2.55
C GLY A 32 -6.03 0.60 -2.27
N TYR A 33 -6.91 1.35 -1.62
CA TYR A 33 -8.28 0.94 -1.32
C TYR A 33 -9.05 0.67 -2.62
N MET A 34 -9.77 -0.46 -2.70
CA MET A 34 -10.47 -0.93 -3.90
C MET A 34 -9.61 -1.01 -5.17
N SER A 35 -8.30 -1.15 -5.01
CA SER A 35 -7.35 -1.31 -6.13
C SER A 35 -6.81 -2.74 -6.18
N ASP A 36 -6.16 -3.06 -7.28
CA ASP A 36 -5.57 -4.37 -7.53
C ASP A 36 -4.15 -4.27 -8.14
N MET A 37 -3.52 -5.40 -8.36
CA MET A 37 -2.17 -5.52 -8.92
C MET A 37 -2.07 -5.21 -10.42
N SER A 38 -3.19 -4.91 -11.10
CA SER A 38 -3.21 -4.55 -12.54
C SER A 38 -2.97 -3.05 -12.76
N GLY A 39 -2.96 -2.25 -11.69
CA GLY A 39 -2.73 -0.81 -11.76
C GLY A 39 -1.40 -0.43 -12.43
N SER A 40 -1.35 0.74 -13.07
CA SER A 40 -0.20 1.20 -13.87
C SER A 40 1.13 1.22 -13.11
N LYS A 41 1.13 1.63 -11.83
CA LYS A 41 2.33 1.64 -10.98
C LYS A 41 2.84 0.21 -10.72
N ALA A 42 1.94 -0.68 -10.32
CA ALA A 42 2.26 -2.08 -10.02
C ALA A 42 2.84 -2.79 -11.25
N THR A 43 2.15 -2.67 -12.39
CA THR A 43 2.57 -3.32 -13.64
C THR A 43 3.87 -2.75 -14.19
N ALA A 44 4.09 -1.42 -14.06
CA ALA A 44 5.34 -0.78 -14.48
C ALA A 44 6.54 -1.21 -13.63
N LEU A 45 6.37 -1.35 -12.31
CA LEU A 45 7.42 -1.83 -11.41
C LEU A 45 7.72 -3.31 -11.63
N PHE A 46 6.69 -4.12 -11.88
CA PHE A 46 6.87 -5.54 -12.17
C PHE A 46 7.63 -5.77 -13.48
N ALA A 47 7.26 -5.05 -14.55
CA ALA A 47 7.95 -5.12 -15.83
C ALA A 47 9.42 -4.65 -15.72
N GLU A 48 9.68 -3.61 -14.93
CA GLU A 48 11.04 -3.14 -14.64
C GLU A 48 11.84 -4.20 -13.87
N ALA A 49 11.23 -4.85 -12.90
CA ALA A 49 11.87 -5.93 -12.14
C ALA A 49 12.22 -7.12 -13.03
N GLU A 50 11.28 -7.57 -13.89
CA GLU A 50 11.54 -8.62 -14.90
C GLU A 50 12.71 -8.23 -15.81
N ALA A 51 12.70 -7.02 -16.36
CA ALA A 51 13.74 -6.55 -17.28
C ALA A 51 15.13 -6.47 -16.63
N ARG A 52 15.20 -6.23 -15.32
CA ARG A 52 16.45 -6.10 -14.56
C ARG A 52 16.85 -7.36 -13.79
N GLY A 53 16.11 -8.45 -13.90
CA GLY A 53 16.36 -9.68 -13.13
C GLY A 53 16.26 -9.48 -11.63
N ARG A 54 15.28 -8.69 -11.14
CA ARG A 54 15.02 -8.40 -9.74
C ARG A 54 13.79 -9.14 -9.24
N ALA A 55 13.78 -9.51 -7.95
CA ALA A 55 12.62 -10.14 -7.35
C ALA A 55 11.48 -9.11 -7.14
N CYS A 56 10.25 -9.48 -7.53
CA CYS A 56 9.08 -8.63 -7.34
C CYS A 56 7.83 -9.46 -7.07
N LEU A 57 7.02 -9.03 -6.11
CA LEU A 57 5.75 -9.61 -5.71
C LEU A 57 4.65 -8.55 -5.83
N LEU A 58 3.65 -8.81 -6.66
CA LEU A 58 2.38 -8.09 -6.70
C LEU A 58 1.29 -8.97 -6.12
N LEU A 59 0.28 -8.41 -5.49
CA LEU A 59 -0.84 -9.16 -4.94
C LEU A 59 -2.15 -8.38 -5.01
N ASP A 60 -3.25 -9.12 -5.01
CA ASP A 60 -4.58 -8.62 -4.72
C ASP A 60 -4.97 -9.05 -3.32
N TYR A 61 -5.46 -8.15 -2.49
CA TYR A 61 -6.01 -8.53 -1.19
C TYR A 61 -7.30 -9.34 -1.35
N SER A 62 -7.67 -10.14 -0.36
CA SER A 62 -8.98 -10.81 -0.38
C SER A 62 -10.11 -9.81 -0.57
N GLY A 63 -11.05 -10.14 -1.45
CA GLY A 63 -12.12 -9.25 -1.87
C GLY A 63 -11.74 -8.21 -2.94
N CYS A 64 -10.50 -8.24 -3.45
CA CYS A 64 -10.02 -7.36 -4.52
C CYS A 64 -9.49 -8.16 -5.71
N GLY A 65 -9.59 -7.59 -6.91
CA GLY A 65 -9.00 -8.12 -8.12
C GLY A 65 -9.37 -9.58 -8.40
N ALA A 66 -8.36 -10.46 -8.48
CA ALA A 66 -8.52 -11.88 -8.77
C ALA A 66 -8.48 -12.78 -7.50
N SER A 67 -8.43 -12.18 -6.30
CA SER A 67 -8.46 -12.90 -5.03
C SER A 67 -9.88 -13.30 -4.64
N ASP A 68 -10.01 -14.40 -3.89
CA ASP A 68 -11.29 -14.84 -3.32
C ASP A 68 -11.77 -13.85 -2.23
N GLY A 69 -13.08 -13.89 -1.92
CA GLY A 69 -13.69 -13.14 -0.83
C GLY A 69 -14.55 -11.98 -1.29
N ASP A 70 -15.14 -11.29 -0.32
CA ASP A 70 -15.93 -10.07 -0.52
C ASP A 70 -15.13 -8.89 0.03
N PHE A 71 -15.14 -7.77 -0.71
CA PHE A 71 -14.51 -6.51 -0.26
C PHE A 71 -15.11 -6.01 1.07
N ALA A 72 -16.40 -6.29 1.30
CA ALA A 72 -17.09 -5.95 2.55
C ALA A 72 -16.47 -6.60 3.80
N ASP A 73 -15.78 -7.73 3.64
CA ASP A 73 -15.05 -8.44 4.70
C ASP A 73 -13.58 -7.99 4.84
N GLY A 74 -13.18 -6.95 4.09
CA GLY A 74 -11.83 -6.39 4.09
C GLY A 74 -11.48 -5.72 5.41
N MET A 75 -10.25 -5.94 5.89
CA MET A 75 -9.68 -5.35 7.12
C MET A 75 -8.19 -5.16 6.93
N LEU A 76 -7.62 -4.11 7.52
CA LEU A 76 -6.16 -3.89 7.46
C LEU A 76 -5.37 -5.05 8.08
N SER A 77 -5.83 -5.56 9.22
CA SER A 77 -5.19 -6.71 9.89
C SER A 77 -5.20 -7.97 9.02
N LYS A 78 -6.33 -8.27 8.38
CA LYS A 78 -6.51 -9.40 7.49
C LYS A 78 -5.59 -9.29 6.26
N TRP A 79 -5.59 -8.14 5.59
CA TRP A 79 -4.74 -7.87 4.44
C TRP A 79 -3.25 -7.86 4.80
N ARG A 80 -2.87 -7.34 5.98
CA ARG A 80 -1.50 -7.46 6.51
C ARG A 80 -1.06 -8.92 6.61
N ASP A 81 -1.88 -9.78 7.19
CA ASP A 81 -1.55 -11.19 7.39
C ASP A 81 -1.44 -11.95 6.05
N GLU A 82 -2.25 -11.59 5.05
CA GLU A 82 -2.14 -12.10 3.70
C GLU A 82 -0.81 -11.71 3.03
N VAL A 83 -0.41 -10.45 3.16
CA VAL A 83 0.90 -9.97 2.67
C VAL A 83 2.04 -10.72 3.35
N LEU A 84 1.98 -10.88 4.67
CA LEU A 84 3.01 -11.59 5.45
C LEU A 84 3.11 -13.06 5.04
N ALA A 85 1.99 -13.74 4.76
CA ALA A 85 1.97 -15.12 4.28
C ALA A 85 2.65 -15.25 2.91
N LEU A 86 2.36 -14.34 1.98
CA LEU A 86 3.00 -14.30 0.67
C LEU A 86 4.50 -14.00 0.77
N VAL A 87 4.88 -13.00 1.57
CA VAL A 87 6.29 -12.65 1.80
C VAL A 87 7.05 -13.83 2.42
N ALA A 88 6.46 -14.54 3.37
CA ALA A 88 7.08 -15.71 3.98
C ALA A 88 7.29 -16.85 2.97
N SER A 89 6.36 -17.01 2.01
CA SER A 89 6.39 -18.10 1.03
C SER A 89 7.29 -17.81 -0.18
N TYR A 90 7.41 -16.55 -0.61
CA TYR A 90 8.04 -16.23 -1.90
C TYR A 90 9.26 -15.30 -1.79
N ALA A 91 9.39 -14.51 -0.73
CA ALA A 91 10.51 -13.60 -0.55
C ALA A 91 11.46 -14.09 0.55
N SER A 92 12.55 -14.75 0.22
CA SER A 92 13.50 -15.33 1.19
C SER A 92 14.52 -14.33 1.75
N GLY A 93 14.78 -13.21 1.04
CA GLY A 93 15.78 -12.19 1.38
C GLY A 93 15.21 -10.92 1.99
N PRO A 94 15.96 -9.79 1.91
CA PRO A 94 15.44 -8.47 2.23
C PRO A 94 14.22 -8.09 1.40
N VAL A 95 13.39 -7.18 1.92
CA VAL A 95 12.14 -6.75 1.30
C VAL A 95 12.13 -5.24 1.16
N LEU A 96 11.77 -4.74 -0.02
CA LEU A 96 11.42 -3.35 -0.28
C LEU A 96 9.89 -3.25 -0.39
N LEU A 97 9.25 -2.57 0.56
CA LEU A 97 7.81 -2.36 0.54
C LEU A 97 7.47 -1.09 -0.24
N VAL A 98 6.52 -1.18 -1.15
CA VAL A 98 6.00 -0.04 -1.92
C VAL A 98 4.50 0.04 -1.73
N GLY A 99 4.01 1.03 -1.00
CA GLY A 99 2.59 1.18 -0.67
C GLY A 99 1.96 2.42 -1.31
N SER A 100 0.83 2.27 -1.98
CA SER A 100 0.10 3.37 -2.61
C SER A 100 -1.20 3.66 -1.83
N SER A 101 -1.44 4.92 -1.45
CA SER A 101 -2.66 5.35 -0.76
C SER A 101 -2.89 4.54 0.54
N MET A 102 -4.02 3.86 0.71
CA MET A 102 -4.27 2.90 1.81
C MET A 102 -3.17 1.84 1.92
N GLY A 103 -2.62 1.38 0.78
CA GLY A 103 -1.47 0.47 0.78
C GLY A 103 -0.23 1.04 1.48
N GLY A 104 -0.09 2.36 1.56
CA GLY A 104 0.93 3.04 2.38
C GLY A 104 0.66 2.90 3.89
N TRP A 105 -0.58 2.85 4.32
CA TRP A 105 -0.92 2.51 5.71
C TRP A 105 -0.61 1.05 6.01
N LEU A 106 -1.09 0.15 5.14
CA LEU A 106 -0.81 -1.28 5.26
C LEU A 106 0.70 -1.58 5.25
N MET A 107 1.47 -0.84 4.46
CA MET A 107 2.94 -0.92 4.42
C MET A 107 3.56 -0.74 5.81
N LEU A 108 3.10 0.22 6.60
CA LEU A 108 3.59 0.43 7.97
C LEU A 108 3.30 -0.80 8.85
N LEU A 109 2.09 -1.36 8.77
CA LEU A 109 1.69 -2.53 9.55
C LEU A 109 2.51 -3.77 9.18
N VAL A 110 2.74 -4.00 7.89
CA VAL A 110 3.60 -5.08 7.38
C VAL A 110 5.06 -4.86 7.81
N ALA A 111 5.55 -3.63 7.71
CA ALA A 111 6.93 -3.27 8.06
C ALA A 111 7.24 -3.57 9.54
N GLU A 112 6.32 -3.32 10.45
CA GLU A 112 6.47 -3.62 11.88
C GLU A 112 6.73 -5.12 12.15
N HIS A 113 6.24 -6.01 11.31
CA HIS A 113 6.47 -7.45 11.41
C HIS A 113 7.76 -7.90 10.71
N LEU A 114 8.19 -7.16 9.68
CA LEU A 114 9.35 -7.52 8.85
C LEU A 114 10.66 -6.83 9.27
N ARG A 115 10.66 -5.96 10.27
CA ARG A 115 11.76 -5.09 10.76
C ARG A 115 13.17 -5.46 10.27
N HIS A 116 13.64 -6.66 10.62
CA HIS A 116 15.00 -7.14 10.30
C HIS A 116 15.22 -7.51 8.83
N ARG A 117 14.13 -7.52 8.04
CA ARG A 117 14.15 -7.85 6.61
C ARG A 117 13.93 -6.65 5.72
N LEU A 118 13.68 -5.47 6.29
CA LEU A 118 13.40 -4.28 5.48
C LEU A 118 14.69 -3.74 4.86
N ALA A 119 14.73 -3.71 3.53
CA ALA A 119 15.69 -2.93 2.77
C ALA A 119 15.27 -1.45 2.76
N GLY A 120 13.96 -1.17 2.77
CA GLY A 120 13.39 0.15 2.82
C GLY A 120 11.90 0.17 2.53
N MET A 121 11.33 1.37 2.48
CA MET A 121 9.92 1.62 2.20
C MET A 121 9.74 2.77 1.20
N ILE A 122 8.76 2.65 0.31
CA ILE A 122 8.34 3.74 -0.58
C ILE A 122 6.83 3.95 -0.42
N GLY A 123 6.41 5.12 0.04
CA GLY A 123 5.01 5.52 0.13
C GLY A 123 4.62 6.43 -1.03
N ILE A 124 3.58 6.08 -1.77
CA ILE A 124 3.03 6.84 -2.88
C ILE A 124 1.68 7.41 -2.45
N ALA A 125 1.58 8.72 -2.25
CA ALA A 125 0.40 9.37 -1.70
C ALA A 125 -0.16 8.57 -0.50
N ALA A 126 0.74 8.13 0.41
CA ALA A 126 0.39 7.23 1.51
C ALA A 126 -0.66 7.88 2.43
N ALA A 127 -1.69 7.10 2.77
CA ALA A 127 -2.86 7.57 3.51
C ALA A 127 -3.03 6.85 4.88
N PRO A 128 -2.01 6.84 5.78
CA PRO A 128 -2.22 6.29 7.10
C PRO A 128 -3.28 7.07 7.87
N ASP A 129 -4.05 6.36 8.70
CA ASP A 129 -5.08 6.92 9.57
C ASP A 129 -6.18 7.71 8.82
N PHE A 130 -6.48 7.39 7.55
CA PHE A 130 -7.46 8.16 6.78
C PHE A 130 -8.87 8.12 7.39
N THR A 131 -9.17 7.13 8.22
CA THR A 131 -10.41 7.07 9.00
C THR A 131 -10.57 8.23 9.99
N ARG A 132 -9.47 8.90 10.35
CA ARG A 132 -9.46 10.03 11.28
C ARG A 132 -9.54 11.40 10.60
N TRP A 133 -8.92 11.55 9.46
CA TRP A 133 -8.84 12.84 8.77
C TRP A 133 -9.61 12.88 7.44
N GLY A 134 -9.94 11.73 6.86
CA GLY A 134 -10.68 11.62 5.60
C GLY A 134 -12.20 11.61 5.77
N TYR A 135 -12.74 11.36 6.97
CA TYR A 135 -14.17 11.29 7.21
C TYR A 135 -14.64 12.40 8.15
N THR A 136 -15.87 12.87 7.92
CA THR A 136 -16.58 13.77 8.83
C THR A 136 -16.96 13.05 10.13
N ASP A 137 -17.30 13.81 11.17
CA ASP A 137 -17.78 13.24 12.44
C ASP A 137 -19.05 12.43 12.27
N GLU A 138 -19.96 12.87 11.38
CA GLU A 138 -21.19 12.15 11.04
C GLU A 138 -20.88 10.80 10.36
N GLN A 139 -19.99 10.79 9.36
CA GLN A 139 -19.59 9.57 8.68
C GLN A 139 -18.95 8.57 9.66
N ARG A 140 -18.07 9.03 10.55
CA ARG A 140 -17.49 8.19 11.59
C ARG A 140 -18.52 7.65 12.57
N ALA A 141 -19.49 8.46 12.96
CA ALA A 141 -20.58 8.03 13.84
C ALA A 141 -21.43 6.94 13.19
N ARG A 142 -21.76 7.07 11.90
CA ARG A 142 -22.50 6.07 11.13
C ARG A 142 -21.72 4.75 11.00
N LEU A 143 -20.44 4.83 10.66
CA LEU A 143 -19.54 3.65 10.60
C LEU A 143 -19.46 2.95 11.97
N ALA A 144 -19.32 3.70 13.07
CA ALA A 144 -19.30 3.17 14.42
C ALA A 144 -20.64 2.54 14.84
N ALA A 145 -21.75 3.02 14.26
CA ALA A 145 -23.08 2.43 14.45
C ALA A 145 -23.33 1.17 13.60
N GLY A 146 -22.37 0.75 12.79
CA GLY A 146 -22.48 -0.45 11.94
C GLY A 146 -23.04 -0.17 10.54
N GLU A 147 -23.11 1.09 10.13
CA GLU A 147 -23.58 1.45 8.79
C GLU A 147 -22.41 1.52 7.78
N THR A 148 -22.66 1.03 6.58
CA THR A 148 -21.76 1.28 5.44
C THR A 148 -22.00 2.70 4.91
N ILE A 149 -20.94 3.47 4.71
CA ILE A 149 -21.01 4.76 4.01
C ILE A 149 -20.55 4.60 2.56
N PHE A 150 -21.01 5.51 1.69
CA PHE A 150 -20.66 5.56 0.29
C PHE A 150 -20.20 6.96 -0.06
N GLU A 151 -19.04 7.07 -0.71
CA GLU A 151 -18.46 8.33 -1.16
C GLU A 151 -18.40 8.38 -2.69
N PRO A 152 -18.48 9.57 -3.29
CA PRO A 152 -18.27 9.70 -4.74
C PRO A 152 -16.92 9.12 -5.15
N ASN A 153 -16.91 8.36 -6.23
CA ASN A 153 -15.69 7.78 -6.78
C ASN A 153 -15.27 8.55 -8.05
N PRO A 154 -14.22 9.38 -7.99
CA PRO A 154 -13.77 10.13 -9.17
C PRO A 154 -13.14 9.24 -10.25
N TYR A 155 -12.90 7.96 -9.96
CA TYR A 155 -12.18 7.03 -10.83
C TYR A 155 -13.05 5.95 -11.47
N GLY A 156 -14.35 5.91 -11.13
CA GLY A 156 -15.29 4.92 -11.64
C GLY A 156 -16.77 5.31 -11.43
N PRO A 157 -17.69 4.59 -12.06
CA PRO A 157 -19.12 4.92 -11.98
C PRO A 157 -19.76 4.56 -10.63
N GLU A 158 -19.21 3.60 -9.93
CA GLU A 158 -19.74 3.11 -8.65
C GLU A 158 -19.13 3.87 -7.48
N PRO A 159 -19.94 4.25 -6.47
CA PRO A 159 -19.41 4.91 -5.28
C PRO A 159 -18.47 4.00 -4.50
N THR A 160 -17.53 4.60 -3.81
CA THR A 160 -16.59 3.89 -2.94
C THR A 160 -17.25 3.57 -1.60
N PRO A 161 -17.48 2.30 -1.24
CA PRO A 161 -18.02 1.93 0.06
C PRO A 161 -16.91 1.95 1.13
N THR A 162 -17.26 2.35 2.35
CA THR A 162 -16.48 2.01 3.54
C THR A 162 -17.37 1.20 4.48
N HIS A 163 -16.91 0.01 4.79
CA HIS A 163 -17.66 -0.92 5.62
C HIS A 163 -17.28 -0.78 7.11
N PRO A 164 -18.23 -1.00 8.04
CA PRO A 164 -17.99 -0.83 9.47
C PRO A 164 -16.92 -1.77 10.02
N GLY A 165 -16.78 -2.98 9.46
CA GLY A 165 -15.72 -3.92 9.85
C GLY A 165 -14.33 -3.38 9.53
N PHE A 166 -14.13 -2.83 8.31
CA PHE A 166 -12.89 -2.15 7.96
C PHE A 166 -12.60 -0.96 8.89
N PHE A 167 -13.61 -0.12 9.13
CA PHE A 167 -13.45 1.06 10.00
C PHE A 167 -13.04 0.68 11.41
N ALA A 168 -13.73 -0.29 12.03
CA ALA A 168 -13.44 -0.74 13.38
C ALA A 168 -12.02 -1.33 13.53
N ASP A 169 -11.59 -2.14 12.56
CA ASP A 169 -10.24 -2.69 12.52
C ASP A 169 -9.19 -1.58 12.31
N ALA A 170 -9.42 -0.67 11.36
CA ALA A 170 -8.53 0.44 11.06
C ALA A 170 -8.29 1.36 12.27
N GLU A 171 -9.33 1.63 13.07
CA GLU A 171 -9.23 2.41 14.31
C GLU A 171 -8.31 1.78 15.37
N CYS A 172 -8.08 0.47 15.30
CA CYS A 172 -7.11 -0.23 16.14
C CYS A 172 -5.66 -0.12 15.62
N HIS A 173 -5.49 0.41 14.41
CA HIS A 173 -4.20 0.43 13.69
C HIS A 173 -3.67 1.84 13.39
N LEU A 174 -4.11 2.86 14.12
CA LEU A 174 -3.65 4.24 13.95
C LEU A 174 -2.15 4.38 14.20
N ARG A 175 -1.46 5.22 13.40
CA ARG A 175 0.01 5.38 13.44
C ARG A 175 0.50 6.81 13.57
N LEU A 176 -0.21 7.80 13.04
CA LEU A 176 0.28 9.19 13.00
C LEU A 176 0.24 9.91 14.36
N GLY A 177 -0.42 9.33 15.36
CA GLY A 177 -0.51 9.89 16.72
C GLY A 177 0.66 9.50 17.65
N GLN A 178 1.61 8.70 17.17
CA GLN A 178 2.72 8.15 17.96
C GLN A 178 3.98 8.01 17.13
N MET A 179 5.12 7.78 17.79
CA MET A 179 6.36 7.46 17.09
C MET A 179 6.27 6.06 16.46
N ILE A 180 6.56 5.97 15.18
CA ILE A 180 6.61 4.70 14.42
C ILE A 180 8.05 4.18 14.48
N ASP A 181 8.26 3.09 15.22
CA ASP A 181 9.58 2.50 15.47
C ASP A 181 10.07 1.67 14.26
N LEU A 182 10.27 2.35 13.12
CA LEU A 182 10.87 1.83 11.91
C LEU A 182 12.08 2.69 11.56
N THR A 183 13.25 2.05 11.31
CA THR A 183 14.54 2.71 11.13
C THR A 183 15.14 2.51 9.74
N CYS A 184 14.48 1.76 8.85
CA CYS A 184 14.91 1.59 7.47
C CYS A 184 14.80 2.90 6.68
N PRO A 185 15.53 3.05 5.55
CA PRO A 185 15.36 4.17 4.63
C PRO A 185 13.93 4.25 4.09
N VAL A 186 13.37 5.48 4.00
CA VAL A 186 11.99 5.73 3.52
C VAL A 186 11.98 6.82 2.46
N ARG A 187 11.26 6.57 1.37
CA ARG A 187 10.97 7.57 0.32
C ARG A 187 9.47 7.77 0.24
N LEU A 188 9.03 9.00 0.41
CA LEU A 188 7.61 9.38 0.27
C LEU A 188 7.48 10.27 -0.97
N ILE A 189 6.61 9.89 -1.89
CA ILE A 189 6.26 10.67 -3.07
C ILE A 189 4.79 11.06 -3.00
N HIS A 190 4.49 12.36 -3.20
CA HIS A 190 3.13 12.86 -3.07
C HIS A 190 2.84 13.93 -4.13
N GLY A 191 1.66 13.88 -4.73
CA GLY A 191 1.17 14.92 -5.63
C GLY A 191 0.82 16.18 -4.86
N ARG A 192 1.23 17.36 -5.34
CA ARG A 192 0.89 18.62 -4.69
C ARG A 192 -0.60 18.99 -4.84
N ASP A 193 -1.20 18.53 -5.94
CA ASP A 193 -2.61 18.77 -6.28
C ASP A 193 -3.47 17.52 -6.03
N ASP A 194 -3.02 16.66 -5.08
CA ASP A 194 -3.78 15.50 -4.62
C ASP A 194 -5.05 15.96 -3.89
N ALA A 195 -6.22 15.65 -4.50
CA ALA A 195 -7.53 16.04 -3.96
C ALA A 195 -8.08 15.02 -2.94
N ASP A 196 -7.52 13.81 -2.90
CA ASP A 196 -8.01 12.72 -2.04
C ASP A 196 -7.23 12.67 -0.71
N VAL A 197 -5.90 12.84 -0.78
CA VAL A 197 -5.00 12.76 0.37
C VAL A 197 -4.17 14.05 0.45
N PRO A 198 -4.35 14.88 1.47
CA PRO A 198 -3.51 16.07 1.67
C PRO A 198 -2.03 15.69 1.76
N TYR A 199 -1.15 16.36 1.00
CA TYR A 199 0.30 16.05 1.01
C TYR A 199 0.94 16.24 2.39
N GLU A 200 0.32 17.02 3.27
CA GLU A 200 0.70 17.18 4.67
C GLU A 200 0.71 15.86 5.45
N ILE A 201 -0.07 14.88 4.99
CA ILE A 201 -0.04 13.51 5.56
C ILE A 201 1.34 12.88 5.40
N SER A 202 1.99 13.04 4.23
CA SER A 202 3.38 12.60 4.05
C SER A 202 4.36 13.34 4.95
N LEU A 203 4.15 14.62 5.23
CA LEU A 203 4.98 15.38 6.17
C LEU A 203 4.78 14.91 7.62
N ARG A 204 3.53 14.63 8.01
CA ARG A 204 3.21 14.03 9.31
C ARG A 204 3.81 12.62 9.46
N LEU A 205 3.71 11.80 8.42
CA LEU A 205 4.31 10.47 8.40
C LEU A 205 5.83 10.55 8.55
N LYS A 206 6.50 11.45 7.80
CA LYS A 206 7.93 11.70 7.98
C LYS A 206 8.28 12.04 9.43
N ALA A 207 7.50 12.93 10.05
CA ALA A 207 7.75 13.35 11.44
C ALA A 207 7.49 12.23 12.46
N ALA A 208 6.57 11.32 12.19
CA ALA A 208 6.26 10.18 13.06
C ALA A 208 7.27 9.04 12.97
N LEU A 209 7.95 8.87 11.83
CA LEU A 209 8.93 7.80 11.62
C LEU A 209 10.22 8.07 12.43
N ARG A 210 10.73 7.01 13.08
CA ARG A 210 12.00 7.05 13.83
C ARG A 210 13.23 7.02 12.93
N SER A 211 13.09 6.63 11.67
CA SER A 211 14.21 6.58 10.72
C SER A 211 14.84 7.96 10.52
N ASP A 212 16.17 8.00 10.49
CA ASP A 212 16.95 9.22 10.17
C ASP A 212 17.03 9.47 8.66
N ASP A 213 16.73 8.46 7.81
CA ASP A 213 16.75 8.56 6.35
C ASP A 213 15.32 8.54 5.79
N VAL A 214 14.61 9.67 5.94
CA VAL A 214 13.27 9.87 5.39
C VAL A 214 13.26 11.07 4.46
N GLN A 215 12.99 10.82 3.17
CA GLN A 215 12.87 11.87 2.15
C GLN A 215 11.43 11.98 1.66
N VAL A 216 10.97 13.22 1.43
CA VAL A 216 9.65 13.53 0.86
C VAL A 216 9.84 14.27 -0.45
N THR A 217 9.28 13.75 -1.52
CA THR A 217 9.25 14.37 -2.84
C THR A 217 7.83 14.84 -3.14
N LEU A 218 7.63 16.15 -3.25
CA LEU A 218 6.36 16.72 -3.68
C LEU A 218 6.39 16.98 -5.18
N VAL A 219 5.49 16.31 -5.90
CA VAL A 219 5.37 16.44 -7.35
C VAL A 219 4.42 17.59 -7.65
N LYS A 220 4.96 18.67 -8.24
CA LYS A 220 4.15 19.81 -8.69
C LYS A 220 3.13 19.34 -9.72
N ASP A 221 1.90 19.82 -9.65
CA ASP A 221 0.78 19.46 -10.52
C ASP A 221 0.51 17.93 -10.56
N GLY A 222 0.98 17.20 -9.53
CA GLY A 222 0.72 15.76 -9.34
C GLY A 222 -0.62 15.54 -8.63
N ASP A 223 -1.42 14.63 -9.18
CA ASP A 223 -2.68 14.16 -8.58
C ASP A 223 -2.47 13.00 -7.59
N HIS A 224 -3.57 12.47 -7.03
CA HIS A 224 -3.52 11.29 -6.14
C HIS A 224 -2.95 10.05 -6.81
N ARG A 225 -3.20 9.87 -8.10
CA ARG A 225 -2.80 8.65 -8.81
C ARG A 225 -1.30 8.60 -9.10
N LEU A 226 -0.64 9.74 -9.32
CA LEU A 226 0.78 9.80 -9.71
C LEU A 226 1.10 8.74 -10.78
N SER A 227 0.36 8.78 -11.88
CA SER A 227 0.41 7.74 -12.92
C SER A 227 0.81 8.25 -14.31
N ARG A 228 1.22 9.53 -14.43
CA ARG A 228 1.82 10.06 -15.66
C ARG A 228 3.16 9.35 -15.92
N ASP A 229 3.62 9.33 -17.16
CA ASP A 229 4.91 8.71 -17.51
C ASP A 229 6.07 9.27 -16.67
N SER A 230 6.06 10.58 -16.39
CA SER A 230 7.06 11.23 -15.53
C SER A 230 6.97 10.74 -14.08
N ASP A 231 5.77 10.47 -13.56
CA ASP A 231 5.57 9.98 -12.19
C ASP A 231 6.05 8.54 -12.07
N ILE A 232 5.75 7.72 -13.07
CA ILE A 232 6.24 6.34 -13.15
C ILE A 232 7.76 6.30 -13.28
N ALA A 233 8.36 7.19 -14.08
CA ALA A 233 9.82 7.28 -14.20
C ALA A 233 10.47 7.68 -12.87
N LEU A 234 9.89 8.65 -12.14
CA LEU A 234 10.34 9.04 -10.81
C LEU A 234 10.23 7.88 -9.82
N LEU A 235 9.11 7.16 -9.81
CA LEU A 235 8.92 6.00 -8.94
C LEU A 235 9.98 4.91 -9.21
N LYS A 236 10.26 4.61 -10.48
CA LYS A 236 11.31 3.65 -10.86
C LYS A 236 12.70 4.11 -10.40
N ALA A 237 13.00 5.40 -10.49
CA ALA A 237 14.26 5.96 -10.00
C ALA A 237 14.40 5.80 -8.47
N LEU A 238 13.34 6.11 -7.70
CA LEU A 238 13.32 5.90 -6.25
C LEU A 238 13.50 4.42 -5.88
N VAL A 239 12.83 3.51 -6.60
CA VAL A 239 13.03 2.06 -6.40
C VAL A 239 14.47 1.65 -6.67
N ALA A 240 15.11 2.22 -7.69
CA ALA A 240 16.49 1.86 -8.05
C ALA A 240 17.51 2.19 -6.95
N GLU A 241 17.26 3.21 -6.09
CA GLU A 241 18.14 3.56 -4.96
C GLU A 241 18.36 2.40 -3.98
N PHE A 242 17.42 1.45 -3.89
CA PHE A 242 17.47 0.33 -2.96
C PHE A 242 18.19 -0.92 -3.49
N TYR A 243 18.70 -0.85 -4.71
CA TYR A 243 19.39 -2.00 -5.32
C TYR A 243 20.91 -1.80 -5.50
N GLY A 244 21.45 -0.64 -5.09
CA GLY A 244 22.89 -0.34 -5.13
C GLY A 244 23.40 -0.05 -6.54
#